data_3f6467c867dfb4f28a8d2e7936b97e37
#
_entry.id   3f6467c867dfb4f28a8d2e7936b97e37
#
_cell.length_a   1.000
_cell.length_b   1.000
_cell.length_c   1.000
_cell.angle_alpha   90.00
_cell.angle_beta   90.00
_cell.angle_gamma   90.00
#
_symmetry.space_group_name_H-M   'P 1'
#
loop_
_entity.id
_entity.type
_entity.pdbx_description
1 polymer ?
#
loop_
_entity_poly.entity_id
_entity_poly.type
_entity_poly.pdbx_seq_one_letter_code
_entity_poly.pdbx_strand_id
1 'polypeptide(L)'
;MELVPRTCQTGSMSAEIIARLHIVLDDIEPVIWRRVDVPVTATLKMVHDIVQAAMGWEDCHLWHFEAGDRRYGIPDPMWPESGMTAARNVKLATLIDRGVRELVYTYDMGDDWRHTITLETVGPGEPDVKYPRFVDGARRCPPEDVGGLPGFEMFLDAMADPSHEEHDHLREWYGGPYNAEDIDERFTRRAVAAIAIRRHAGKLAYQKSRAQ
;
A
#
# COMPACT_ATOMS: atom_id res chain seq x y z
N MET A 1 -37.89 8.60 47.93
CA MET A 1 -36.44 8.46 47.69
C MET A 1 -36.31 7.85 46.31
N GLU A 2 -36.23 8.74 45.31
CA GLU A 2 -36.30 8.40 43.89
C GLU A 2 -34.90 8.03 43.40
N LEU A 3 -34.72 6.84 42.87
CA LEU A 3 -33.49 6.37 42.26
C LEU A 3 -33.35 6.98 40.86
N VAL A 4 -32.48 7.96 40.70
CA VAL A 4 -32.08 8.50 39.41
C VAL A 4 -31.21 7.44 38.69
N PRO A 5 -31.56 7.01 37.46
CA PRO A 5 -30.72 6.06 36.73
C PRO A 5 -29.41 6.76 36.30
N ARG A 6 -28.28 6.15 36.66
CA ARG A 6 -26.97 6.55 36.16
C ARG A 6 -26.91 6.29 34.65
N THR A 7 -27.01 7.33 33.87
CA THR A 7 -26.68 7.29 32.45
C THR A 7 -25.22 6.86 32.27
N CYS A 8 -25.04 5.66 31.74
CA CYS A 8 -23.74 5.18 31.29
C CYS A 8 -23.30 6.10 30.12
N GLN A 9 -22.38 7.04 30.39
CA GLN A 9 -21.71 7.79 29.34
C GLN A 9 -20.83 6.81 28.60
N THR A 10 -21.31 6.29 27.46
CA THR A 10 -20.46 5.64 26.45
C THR A 10 -19.53 6.73 25.93
N GLY A 11 -18.27 6.69 26.38
CA GLY A 11 -17.24 7.56 25.89
C GLY A 11 -17.17 7.41 24.36
N SER A 12 -17.55 8.45 23.65
CA SER A 12 -17.39 8.55 22.19
C SER A 12 -15.91 8.45 21.91
N MET A 13 -15.44 7.27 21.54
CA MET A 13 -14.11 7.13 20.94
C MET A 13 -14.13 7.94 19.65
N SER A 14 -13.32 9.02 19.60
CA SER A 14 -13.19 9.82 18.39
C SER A 14 -12.86 8.89 17.22
N ALA A 15 -13.63 9.01 16.13
CA ALA A 15 -13.39 8.21 14.93
C ALA A 15 -11.95 8.36 14.46
N GLU A 16 -11.32 7.26 14.06
CA GLU A 16 -9.97 7.31 13.50
C GLU A 16 -9.97 8.13 12.20
N ILE A 17 -9.00 9.03 12.04
CA ILE A 17 -8.88 9.81 10.80
C ILE A 17 -8.20 8.96 9.73
N ILE A 18 -8.82 8.91 8.56
CA ILE A 18 -8.47 8.08 7.42
C ILE A 18 -8.13 8.97 6.23
N ALA A 19 -7.06 8.64 5.55
CA ALA A 19 -6.70 9.18 4.26
C ALA A 19 -7.08 8.17 3.16
N ARG A 20 -7.73 8.61 2.10
CA ARG A 20 -7.90 7.83 0.87
C ARG A 20 -6.75 8.12 -0.07
N LEU A 21 -6.03 7.08 -0.43
CA LEU A 21 -4.90 7.14 -1.35
C LEU A 21 -5.30 6.49 -2.69
N HIS A 22 -5.01 7.19 -3.78
CA HIS A 22 -5.03 6.67 -5.14
C HIS A 22 -3.60 6.39 -5.57
N ILE A 23 -3.30 5.16 -5.91
CA ILE A 23 -1.98 4.64 -6.25
C ILE A 23 -2.02 4.25 -7.71
N VAL A 24 -1.23 4.87 -8.53
CA VAL A 24 -1.11 4.61 -9.97
C VAL A 24 0.29 4.08 -10.24
N LEU A 25 0.41 2.96 -10.92
CA LEU A 25 1.69 2.50 -11.49
C LEU A 25 1.95 3.31 -12.75
N ASP A 26 3.04 4.08 -12.74
CA ASP A 26 3.35 5.05 -13.79
C ASP A 26 3.78 4.35 -15.10
N ASP A 27 3.69 5.08 -16.21
CA ASP A 27 4.19 4.68 -17.54
C ASP A 27 3.58 3.39 -18.13
N ILE A 28 2.41 2.95 -17.64
CA ILE A 28 1.69 1.76 -18.16
C ILE A 28 0.30 2.13 -18.66
N GLU A 29 0.00 1.70 -19.88
CA GLU A 29 -1.32 1.80 -20.48
C GLU A 29 -1.81 0.43 -20.98
N PRO A 30 -3.06 0.06 -20.67
CA PRO A 30 -4.04 0.74 -19.83
C PRO A 30 -3.63 0.77 -18.36
N VAL A 31 -4.02 1.83 -17.65
CA VAL A 31 -3.55 2.18 -16.29
C VAL A 31 -3.79 1.05 -15.28
N ILE A 32 -2.74 0.72 -14.52
CA ILE A 32 -2.81 -0.15 -13.33
C ILE A 32 -2.89 0.74 -12.10
N TRP A 33 -3.96 0.62 -11.31
CA TRP A 33 -4.16 1.48 -10.16
C TRP A 33 -4.87 0.78 -9.00
N ARG A 34 -4.70 1.35 -7.80
CA ARG A 34 -5.37 0.91 -6.56
C ARG A 34 -5.87 2.11 -5.78
N ARG A 35 -6.98 1.93 -5.08
CA ARG A 35 -7.49 2.89 -4.10
C ARG A 35 -7.61 2.23 -2.75
N VAL A 36 -7.01 2.84 -1.73
CA VAL A 36 -6.96 2.29 -0.37
C VAL A 36 -7.29 3.36 0.66
N ASP A 37 -7.99 2.98 1.71
CA ASP A 37 -8.24 3.81 2.89
C ASP A 37 -7.20 3.47 3.97
N VAL A 38 -6.40 4.46 4.37
CA VAL A 38 -5.24 4.30 5.25
C VAL A 38 -5.38 5.23 6.46
N PRO A 39 -5.18 4.74 7.70
CA PRO A 39 -5.14 5.63 8.86
C PRO A 39 -4.02 6.65 8.73
N VAL A 40 -4.30 7.94 8.98
CA VAL A 40 -3.27 8.98 8.93
C VAL A 40 -2.14 8.75 9.93
N THR A 41 -2.38 7.91 10.96
CA THR A 41 -1.38 7.48 11.94
C THR A 41 -0.45 6.38 11.43
N ALA A 42 -0.69 5.82 10.24
CA ALA A 42 0.20 4.84 9.61
C ALA A 42 1.56 5.48 9.34
N THR A 43 2.63 4.72 9.60
CA THR A 43 3.98 5.12 9.17
C THR A 43 4.15 4.89 7.67
N LEU A 44 5.12 5.53 7.04
CA LEU A 44 5.42 5.29 5.62
C LEU A 44 5.87 3.85 5.36
N LYS A 45 6.50 3.15 6.36
CA LYS A 45 6.72 1.69 6.22
C LYS A 45 5.39 0.93 6.14
N MET A 46 4.38 1.32 6.92
CA MET A 46 3.06 0.69 6.80
C MET A 46 2.37 1.06 5.49
N VAL A 47 2.57 2.27 4.95
CA VAL A 47 2.06 2.64 3.62
C VAL A 47 2.71 1.76 2.55
N HIS A 48 4.02 1.53 2.62
CA HIS A 48 4.71 0.57 1.75
C HIS A 48 4.10 -0.83 1.87
N ASP A 49 3.90 -1.38 3.08
CA ASP A 49 3.27 -2.70 3.26
C ASP A 49 1.88 -2.77 2.61
N ILE A 50 1.13 -1.66 2.66
CA ILE A 50 -0.19 -1.56 2.04
C ILE A 50 -0.09 -1.53 0.51
N VAL A 51 0.89 -0.80 -0.05
CA VAL A 51 1.14 -0.78 -1.51
C VAL A 51 1.50 -2.18 -1.98
N GLN A 52 2.45 -2.85 -1.33
CA GLN A 52 2.85 -4.22 -1.64
C GLN A 52 1.64 -5.18 -1.64
N ALA A 53 0.85 -5.16 -0.57
CA ALA A 53 -0.35 -5.98 -0.44
C ALA A 53 -1.43 -5.65 -1.50
N ALA A 54 -1.56 -4.37 -1.89
CA ALA A 54 -2.55 -3.92 -2.86
C ALA A 54 -2.12 -4.22 -4.30
N MET A 55 -0.83 -4.17 -4.58
CA MET A 55 -0.26 -4.52 -5.88
C MET A 55 -0.09 -6.03 -6.05
N GLY A 56 0.14 -6.78 -4.97
CA GLY A 56 0.34 -8.23 -4.98
C GLY A 56 1.81 -8.63 -5.04
N TRP A 57 2.71 -7.72 -4.63
CA TRP A 57 4.15 -7.95 -4.55
C TRP A 57 4.59 -8.55 -3.22
N GLU A 58 5.83 -9.07 -3.17
CA GLU A 58 6.36 -9.91 -2.10
C GLU A 58 7.32 -9.19 -1.14
N ASP A 59 7.55 -7.87 -1.30
CA ASP A 59 8.49 -7.06 -0.49
C ASP A 59 9.94 -7.64 -0.48
N CYS A 60 10.41 -8.11 -1.65
CA CYS A 60 11.74 -8.72 -1.79
C CYS A 60 12.82 -7.76 -2.31
N HIS A 61 12.46 -6.54 -2.72
CA HIS A 61 13.38 -5.54 -3.26
C HIS A 61 13.42 -4.25 -2.41
N LEU A 62 14.39 -3.40 -2.71
CA LEU A 62 14.52 -2.07 -2.09
C LEU A 62 13.42 -1.12 -2.60
N TRP A 63 13.09 -0.17 -1.75
CA TRP A 63 12.04 0.80 -2.04
C TRP A 63 12.28 2.13 -1.34
N HIS A 64 11.67 3.20 -1.85
CA HIS A 64 11.59 4.47 -1.17
C HIS A 64 10.36 5.28 -1.58
N PHE A 65 10.04 6.27 -0.75
CA PHE A 65 9.10 7.34 -1.08
C PHE A 65 9.87 8.64 -1.31
N GLU A 66 9.34 9.49 -2.19
CA GLU A 66 9.74 10.86 -2.37
C GLU A 66 8.56 11.80 -2.12
N ALA A 67 8.80 12.89 -1.40
CA ALA A 67 7.85 13.98 -1.20
C ALA A 67 8.60 15.31 -1.24
N GLY A 68 8.48 16.02 -2.36
CA GLY A 68 9.31 17.17 -2.67
C GLY A 68 10.80 16.80 -2.73
N ASP A 69 11.61 17.46 -1.93
CA ASP A 69 13.07 17.25 -1.84
C ASP A 69 13.49 16.16 -0.84
N ARG A 70 12.55 15.44 -0.27
CA ARG A 70 12.82 14.46 0.81
C ARG A 70 12.56 13.05 0.36
N ARG A 71 13.47 12.15 0.78
CA ARG A 71 13.35 10.70 0.58
C ARG A 71 13.12 9.96 1.89
N TYR A 72 12.25 8.94 1.83
CA TYR A 72 11.87 8.13 2.98
C TYR A 72 11.92 6.64 2.60
N GLY A 73 12.71 5.87 3.33
CA GLY A 73 12.89 4.45 3.04
C GLY A 73 13.60 3.75 4.18
N ILE A 74 14.46 2.80 3.85
CA ILE A 74 15.35 2.12 4.78
C ILE A 74 16.73 2.79 4.68
N PRO A 75 17.17 3.58 5.69
CA PRO A 75 18.50 4.18 5.66
C PRO A 75 19.58 3.10 5.65
N ASP A 76 20.54 3.25 4.75
CA ASP A 76 21.74 2.41 4.73
C ASP A 76 22.82 3.06 5.62
N PRO A 77 23.27 2.35 6.68
CA PRO A 77 24.35 2.85 7.54
C PRO A 77 25.68 3.04 6.79
N MET A 78 25.90 2.33 5.69
CA MET A 78 27.10 2.48 4.85
C MET A 78 27.02 3.67 3.89
N TRP A 79 25.81 4.28 3.74
CA TRP A 79 25.59 5.44 2.87
C TRP A 79 24.80 6.55 3.58
N PRO A 80 25.34 7.11 4.66
CA PRO A 80 24.62 8.13 5.45
C PRO A 80 24.32 9.41 4.65
N GLU A 81 25.10 9.69 3.61
CA GLU A 81 24.96 10.86 2.74
C GLU A 81 23.74 10.78 1.80
N SER A 82 23.09 9.62 1.72
CA SER A 82 21.86 9.46 0.90
C SER A 82 20.73 10.40 1.31
N GLY A 83 20.79 11.00 2.52
CA GLY A 83 19.73 11.83 3.07
C GLY A 83 18.42 11.07 3.33
N MET A 84 18.44 9.73 3.27
CA MET A 84 17.28 8.88 3.46
C MET A 84 16.76 8.96 4.91
N THR A 85 15.52 9.40 5.06
CA THR A 85 14.82 9.38 6.35
C THR A 85 14.16 8.02 6.58
N ALA A 86 14.29 7.45 7.79
CA ALA A 86 13.67 6.17 8.12
C ALA A 86 12.13 6.24 8.02
N ALA A 87 11.55 5.59 7.02
CA ALA A 87 10.11 5.56 6.75
C ALA A 87 9.28 5.06 7.94
N ARG A 88 9.84 4.16 8.76
CA ARG A 88 9.19 3.64 9.98
C ARG A 88 8.95 4.71 11.06
N ASN A 89 9.68 5.84 11.01
CA ASN A 89 9.58 6.92 11.99
C ASN A 89 8.71 8.09 11.52
N VAL A 90 8.24 8.07 10.27
CA VAL A 90 7.45 9.16 9.67
C VAL A 90 6.02 8.68 9.45
N LYS A 91 5.05 9.39 10.02
CA LYS A 91 3.62 9.12 9.84
C LYS A 91 3.09 9.85 8.62
N LEU A 92 2.08 9.27 7.97
CA LEU A 92 1.36 9.90 6.88
C LEU A 92 0.79 11.27 7.30
N ALA A 93 0.26 11.38 8.52
CA ALA A 93 -0.20 12.66 9.09
C ALA A 93 0.85 13.76 9.01
N THR A 94 2.13 13.44 9.29
CA THR A 94 3.22 14.42 9.25
C THR A 94 3.41 15.02 7.84
N LEU A 95 3.19 14.23 6.79
CA LEU A 95 3.26 14.72 5.41
C LEU A 95 2.02 15.55 5.06
N ILE A 96 0.85 15.08 5.47
CA ILE A 96 -0.42 15.80 5.30
C ILE A 96 -0.36 17.19 5.95
N ASP A 97 0.13 17.27 7.19
CA ASP A 97 0.29 18.53 7.94
C ASP A 97 1.28 19.51 7.27
N ARG A 98 2.24 18.98 6.49
CA ARG A 98 3.17 19.78 5.66
C ARG A 98 2.58 20.19 4.32
N GLY A 99 1.32 19.83 4.03
CA GLY A 99 0.66 20.17 2.78
C GLY A 99 0.99 19.21 1.62
N VAL A 100 1.66 18.08 1.87
CA VAL A 100 1.93 17.08 0.84
C VAL A 100 0.61 16.45 0.38
N ARG A 101 0.38 16.46 -0.94
CA ARG A 101 -0.80 15.88 -1.57
C ARG A 101 -0.46 14.72 -2.50
N GLU A 102 0.81 14.59 -2.81
CA GLU A 102 1.31 13.57 -3.73
C GLU A 102 2.66 13.05 -3.23
N LEU A 103 2.87 11.76 -3.40
CA LEU A 103 4.10 11.04 -3.10
C LEU A 103 4.47 10.24 -4.34
N VAL A 104 5.75 10.16 -4.65
CA VAL A 104 6.27 9.14 -5.55
C VAL A 104 6.75 7.96 -4.70
N TYR A 105 6.38 6.76 -5.09
CA TYR A 105 6.86 5.53 -4.47
C TYR A 105 7.56 4.68 -5.53
N THR A 106 8.82 4.35 -5.30
CA THR A 106 9.59 3.46 -6.18
C THR A 106 9.86 2.15 -5.46
N TYR A 107 9.55 1.06 -6.12
CA TYR A 107 9.81 -0.30 -5.69
C TYR A 107 10.68 -0.99 -6.73
N ASP A 108 11.64 -1.78 -6.28
CA ASP A 108 12.67 -2.41 -7.08
C ASP A 108 13.49 -1.41 -7.91
N MET A 109 14.73 -1.14 -7.48
CA MET A 109 15.61 -0.18 -8.16
C MET A 109 16.14 -0.72 -9.51
N GLY A 110 16.00 -2.03 -9.78
CA GLY A 110 16.34 -2.66 -11.04
C GLY A 110 15.25 -2.50 -12.08
N ASP A 111 14.03 -2.85 -11.71
CA ASP A 111 12.83 -2.77 -12.56
C ASP A 111 12.21 -1.36 -12.59
N ASP A 112 12.54 -0.51 -11.60
CA ASP A 112 12.12 0.90 -11.43
C ASP A 112 10.58 1.07 -11.45
N TRP A 113 9.86 0.26 -10.68
CA TRP A 113 8.40 0.37 -10.55
C TRP A 113 8.01 1.63 -9.80
N ARG A 114 7.79 2.71 -10.54
CA ARG A 114 7.36 4.01 -10.01
C ARG A 114 5.85 4.08 -9.89
N HIS A 115 5.41 4.70 -8.78
CA HIS A 115 3.98 4.93 -8.53
C HIS A 115 3.77 6.36 -8.10
N THR A 116 2.77 6.98 -8.68
CA THR A 116 2.22 8.23 -8.17
C THR A 116 1.11 7.91 -7.17
N ILE A 117 1.28 8.36 -5.93
CA ILE A 117 0.31 8.20 -4.84
C ILE A 117 -0.32 9.54 -4.50
N THR A 118 -1.57 9.72 -4.87
CA THR A 118 -2.33 10.95 -4.62
C THR A 118 -3.22 10.81 -3.40
N LEU A 119 -3.22 11.82 -2.52
CA LEU A 119 -4.13 11.96 -1.40
C LEU A 119 -5.47 12.53 -1.89
N GLU A 120 -6.50 11.68 -2.05
CA GLU A 120 -7.81 12.11 -2.53
C GLU A 120 -8.63 12.81 -1.43
N THR A 121 -8.75 12.19 -0.25
CA THR A 121 -9.55 12.72 0.86
C THR A 121 -8.94 12.41 2.21
N VAL A 122 -9.24 13.23 3.21
CA VAL A 122 -8.94 12.96 4.63
C VAL A 122 -10.20 13.25 5.44
N GLY A 123 -10.61 12.31 6.28
CA GLY A 123 -11.81 12.45 7.08
C GLY A 123 -11.98 11.35 8.13
N PRO A 124 -13.06 11.37 8.89
CA PRO A 124 -13.34 10.33 9.87
C PRO A 124 -13.61 9.00 9.19
N GLY A 125 -13.03 7.93 9.72
CA GLY A 125 -13.32 6.56 9.31
C GLY A 125 -14.74 6.12 9.69
N GLU A 126 -15.21 5.08 9.02
CA GLU A 126 -16.49 4.45 9.33
C GLU A 126 -16.42 3.71 10.69
N PRO A 127 -17.50 3.75 11.50
CA PRO A 127 -17.58 2.97 12.72
C PRO A 127 -17.37 1.47 12.46
N ASP A 128 -16.70 0.79 13.37
CA ASP A 128 -16.47 -0.67 13.36
C ASP A 128 -15.65 -1.21 12.18
N VAL A 129 -15.15 -0.34 11.29
CA VAL A 129 -14.26 -0.72 10.19
C VAL A 129 -12.81 -0.75 10.68
N LYS A 130 -12.10 -1.83 10.33
CA LYS A 130 -10.66 -1.95 10.57
C LYS A 130 -9.89 -1.45 9.35
N TYR A 131 -8.96 -0.54 9.58
CA TYR A 131 -8.11 0.03 8.53
C TYR A 131 -6.66 -0.45 8.68
N PRO A 132 -5.90 -0.58 7.54
CA PRO A 132 -6.25 -0.15 6.18
C PRO A 132 -7.34 -1.00 5.53
N ARG A 133 -7.98 -0.45 4.47
CA ARG A 133 -9.00 -1.13 3.67
C ARG A 133 -8.74 -0.92 2.18
N PHE A 134 -8.77 -1.99 1.41
CA PHE A 134 -8.83 -1.90 -0.05
C PHE A 134 -10.22 -1.40 -0.47
N VAL A 135 -10.27 -0.41 -1.35
CA VAL A 135 -11.51 0.20 -1.83
C VAL A 135 -11.82 -0.30 -3.23
N ASP A 136 -10.90 -0.07 -4.17
CA ASP A 136 -11.09 -0.33 -5.60
C ASP A 136 -9.74 -0.42 -6.31
N GLY A 137 -9.75 -0.87 -7.57
CA GLY A 137 -8.57 -0.94 -8.42
C GLY A 137 -8.88 -1.54 -9.78
N ALA A 138 -7.91 -1.45 -10.69
CA ALA A 138 -8.00 -2.07 -12.00
C ALA A 138 -6.66 -2.66 -12.39
N ARG A 139 -6.74 -3.77 -13.09
CA ARG A 139 -5.68 -4.52 -13.75
C ARG A 139 -4.67 -5.19 -12.80
N ARG A 140 -4.12 -6.28 -13.26
CA ARG A 140 -3.08 -7.04 -12.56
C ARG A 140 -1.74 -6.34 -12.68
N CYS A 141 -0.99 -6.30 -11.58
CA CYS A 141 0.35 -5.75 -11.58
C CYS A 141 1.35 -6.65 -12.30
N PRO A 142 2.47 -6.10 -12.78
CA PRO A 142 3.58 -6.89 -13.26
C PRO A 142 4.00 -7.95 -12.25
N PRO A 143 4.42 -9.15 -12.67
CA PRO A 143 5.08 -10.10 -11.78
C PRO A 143 6.39 -9.53 -11.22
N GLU A 144 6.85 -10.05 -10.07
CA GLU A 144 8.20 -9.78 -9.58
C GLU A 144 9.24 -10.21 -10.63
N ASP A 145 10.34 -9.47 -10.72
CA ASP A 145 11.50 -9.79 -11.57
C ASP A 145 11.18 -9.94 -13.07
N VAL A 146 10.10 -9.33 -13.56
CA VAL A 146 9.72 -9.43 -14.99
C VAL A 146 10.63 -8.61 -15.91
N GLY A 147 11.50 -7.76 -15.38
CA GLY A 147 12.47 -6.96 -16.13
C GLY A 147 11.99 -5.55 -16.46
N GLY A 148 11.26 -4.92 -15.53
CA GLY A 148 10.75 -3.58 -15.66
C GLY A 148 9.71 -3.41 -16.76
N LEU A 149 9.48 -2.17 -17.19
CA LEU A 149 8.47 -1.87 -18.20
C LEU A 149 8.68 -2.65 -19.51
N PRO A 150 9.90 -2.72 -20.11
CA PRO A 150 10.09 -3.48 -21.33
C PRO A 150 9.87 -4.98 -21.17
N GLY A 151 10.27 -5.55 -20.04
CA GLY A 151 10.05 -6.97 -19.73
C GLY A 151 8.57 -7.27 -19.55
N PHE A 152 7.83 -6.36 -18.92
CA PHE A 152 6.39 -6.53 -18.75
C PHE A 152 5.62 -6.42 -20.07
N GLU A 153 5.98 -5.50 -20.96
CA GLU A 153 5.41 -5.39 -22.30
C GLU A 153 5.62 -6.70 -23.08
N MET A 154 6.86 -7.21 -23.14
CA MET A 154 7.16 -8.50 -23.77
C MET A 154 6.38 -9.66 -23.12
N PHE A 155 6.29 -9.68 -21.79
CA PHE A 155 5.53 -10.68 -21.05
C PHE A 155 4.05 -10.66 -21.44
N LEU A 156 3.43 -9.47 -21.54
CA LEU A 156 2.03 -9.33 -21.96
C LEU A 156 1.80 -9.84 -23.38
N ASP A 157 2.70 -9.48 -24.31
CA ASP A 157 2.61 -9.92 -25.71
C ASP A 157 2.72 -11.46 -25.80
N ALA A 158 3.70 -12.04 -25.11
CA ALA A 158 3.89 -13.48 -25.09
C ALA A 158 2.71 -14.22 -24.44
N MET A 159 2.15 -13.69 -23.35
CA MET A 159 1.02 -14.32 -22.67
C MET A 159 -0.29 -14.22 -23.46
N ALA A 160 -0.42 -13.20 -24.33
CA ALA A 160 -1.60 -13.00 -25.17
C ALA A 160 -1.61 -13.87 -26.43
N ASP A 161 -0.45 -14.25 -26.96
CA ASP A 161 -0.30 -15.03 -28.20
C ASP A 161 0.32 -16.41 -27.96
N PRO A 162 -0.46 -17.50 -28.00
CA PRO A 162 0.07 -18.87 -27.86
C PRO A 162 1.11 -19.27 -28.94
N SER A 163 1.24 -18.50 -30.03
CA SER A 163 2.24 -18.76 -31.08
C SER A 163 3.55 -17.97 -30.88
N HIS A 164 3.61 -17.09 -29.87
CA HIS A 164 4.80 -16.34 -29.51
C HIS A 164 5.93 -17.27 -29.04
N GLU A 165 7.16 -17.05 -29.50
CA GLU A 165 8.30 -17.92 -29.20
C GLU A 165 8.57 -18.10 -27.69
N GLU A 166 8.26 -17.09 -26.87
CA GLU A 166 8.44 -17.11 -25.42
C GLU A 166 7.18 -17.53 -24.64
N HIS A 167 6.06 -17.85 -25.33
CA HIS A 167 4.78 -18.11 -24.64
C HIS A 167 4.89 -19.22 -23.59
N ASP A 168 5.36 -20.41 -24.02
CA ASP A 168 5.44 -21.56 -23.12
C ASP A 168 6.42 -21.33 -21.98
N HIS A 169 7.57 -20.70 -22.28
CA HIS A 169 8.61 -20.37 -21.30
C HIS A 169 8.08 -19.43 -20.23
N LEU A 170 7.50 -18.28 -20.62
CA LEU A 170 7.00 -17.28 -19.68
C LEU A 170 5.77 -17.76 -18.91
N ARG A 171 4.94 -18.59 -19.53
CA ARG A 171 3.80 -19.23 -18.85
C ARG A 171 4.27 -20.21 -17.77
N GLU A 172 5.31 -21.00 -18.03
CA GLU A 172 5.91 -21.90 -17.05
C GLU A 172 6.60 -21.08 -15.91
N TRP A 173 7.37 -20.07 -16.28
CA TRP A 173 8.02 -19.16 -15.35
C TRP A 173 7.04 -18.47 -14.40
N TYR A 174 5.92 -17.97 -14.92
CA TYR A 174 4.87 -17.33 -14.11
C TYR A 174 4.06 -18.33 -13.28
N GLY A 175 4.06 -19.60 -13.67
CA GLY A 175 3.31 -20.68 -13.00
C GLY A 175 1.88 -20.86 -13.49
N GLY A 176 1.53 -20.35 -14.67
CA GLY A 176 0.21 -20.53 -15.27
C GLY A 176 -0.24 -19.39 -16.19
N PRO A 177 -1.53 -19.30 -16.50
CA PRO A 177 -2.06 -18.23 -17.33
C PRO A 177 -2.05 -16.89 -16.56
N TYR A 178 -1.77 -15.81 -17.27
CA TYR A 178 -1.85 -14.44 -16.75
C TYR A 178 -3.03 -13.73 -17.40
N ASN A 179 -3.89 -13.11 -16.60
CA ASN A 179 -4.96 -12.26 -17.07
C ASN A 179 -4.73 -10.82 -16.58
N ALA A 180 -4.34 -9.94 -17.49
CA ALA A 180 -4.03 -8.54 -17.18
C ALA A 180 -5.24 -7.76 -16.62
N GLU A 181 -6.47 -8.17 -16.95
CA GLU A 181 -7.70 -7.50 -16.48
C GLU A 181 -8.14 -7.97 -15.09
N ASP A 182 -7.63 -9.11 -14.61
CA ASP A 182 -8.02 -9.67 -13.32
C ASP A 182 -7.10 -9.20 -12.20
N ILE A 183 -7.57 -8.24 -11.41
CA ILE A 183 -6.86 -7.70 -10.23
C ILE A 183 -6.66 -8.75 -9.12
N ASP A 184 -7.33 -9.91 -9.19
CA ASP A 184 -7.51 -10.82 -8.06
C ASP A 184 -7.99 -10.10 -6.80
N GLU A 185 -9.13 -9.44 -6.92
CA GLU A 185 -9.70 -8.58 -5.86
C GLU A 185 -9.83 -9.31 -4.53
N ARG A 186 -10.15 -10.60 -4.57
CA ARG A 186 -10.30 -11.42 -3.36
C ARG A 186 -8.98 -11.57 -2.61
N PHE A 187 -7.88 -11.81 -3.34
CA PHE A 187 -6.54 -11.89 -2.75
C PHE A 187 -6.11 -10.53 -2.21
N THR A 188 -6.22 -9.48 -3.01
CA THR A 188 -5.89 -8.10 -2.65
C THR A 188 -6.62 -7.64 -1.38
N ARG A 189 -7.93 -7.84 -1.30
CA ARG A 189 -8.73 -7.53 -0.11
C ARG A 189 -8.25 -8.28 1.12
N ARG A 190 -7.91 -9.55 0.99
CA ARG A 190 -7.40 -10.36 2.10
C ARG A 190 -6.01 -9.90 2.56
N ALA A 191 -5.12 -9.60 1.64
CA ALA A 191 -3.76 -9.14 1.93
C ALA A 191 -3.79 -7.81 2.70
N VAL A 192 -4.55 -6.82 2.23
CA VAL A 192 -4.73 -5.53 2.92
C VAL A 192 -5.44 -5.71 4.27
N ALA A 193 -6.48 -6.55 4.33
CA ALA A 193 -7.20 -6.81 5.59
C ALA A 193 -6.31 -7.50 6.65
N ALA A 194 -5.34 -8.33 6.25
CA ALA A 194 -4.38 -8.92 7.17
C ALA A 194 -3.53 -7.86 7.89
N ILE A 195 -3.15 -6.78 7.20
CA ILE A 195 -2.46 -5.62 7.81
C ILE A 195 -3.37 -4.94 8.82
N ALA A 196 -4.65 -4.72 8.48
CA ALA A 196 -5.64 -4.11 9.37
C ALA A 196 -5.85 -4.92 10.66
N ILE A 197 -5.91 -6.25 10.55
CA ILE A 197 -6.06 -7.16 11.68
C ILE A 197 -4.83 -7.08 12.59
N ARG A 198 -3.61 -7.18 12.05
CA ARG A 198 -2.35 -7.09 12.82
C ARG A 198 -2.26 -5.74 13.55
N ARG A 199 -2.57 -4.64 12.85
CA ARG A 199 -2.57 -3.30 13.43
C ARG A 199 -3.57 -3.17 14.57
N HIS A 200 -4.79 -3.67 14.41
CA HIS A 200 -5.83 -3.64 15.45
C HIS A 200 -5.40 -4.44 16.68
N ALA A 201 -4.88 -5.65 16.50
CA ALA A 201 -4.37 -6.48 17.60
C ALA A 201 -3.23 -5.77 18.36
N GLY A 202 -2.31 -5.12 17.67
CA GLY A 202 -1.24 -4.33 18.27
C GLY A 202 -1.76 -3.16 19.12
N LYS A 203 -2.78 -2.43 18.63
CA LYS A 203 -3.43 -1.37 19.40
C LYS A 203 -4.06 -1.89 20.70
N LEU A 204 -4.79 -3.00 20.63
CA LEU A 204 -5.42 -3.61 21.82
C LEU A 204 -4.39 -4.09 22.84
N ALA A 205 -3.29 -4.72 22.38
CA ALA A 205 -2.19 -5.14 23.25
C ALA A 205 -1.55 -3.96 23.98
N TYR A 206 -1.28 -2.88 23.25
CA TYR A 206 -0.72 -1.64 23.82
C TYR A 206 -1.66 -0.99 24.84
N GLN A 207 -2.96 -0.92 24.56
CA GLN A 207 -3.94 -0.40 25.52
C GLN A 207 -3.98 -1.20 26.80
N LYS A 208 -3.95 -2.54 26.70
CA LYS A 208 -3.92 -3.44 27.88
C LYS A 208 -2.66 -3.23 28.72
N SER A 209 -1.49 -3.06 28.09
CA SER A 209 -0.22 -2.84 28.82
C SER A 209 -0.18 -1.53 29.59
N ARG A 210 -0.96 -0.52 29.16
CA ARG A 210 -1.03 0.78 29.84
C ARG A 210 -2.11 0.87 30.94
N ALA A 211 -3.00 -0.12 30.98
CA ALA A 211 -4.08 -0.19 31.99
C ALA A 211 -3.67 -1.00 33.24
N GLN A 212 -2.50 -1.61 33.23
CA GLN A 212 -1.83 -2.28 34.35
C GLN A 212 -0.82 -1.34 35.00
#